data_e8aeb56dc260ed11f479154cae2ad91d
#
_entry.id   e8aeb56dc260ed11f479154cae2ad91d
#
_cell.length_a   1.000
_cell.length_b   1.000
_cell.length_c   1.000
_cell.angle_alpha   90.00
_cell.angle_beta   90.00
_cell.angle_gamma   90.00
#
_symmetry.space_group_name_H-M   'P 1'
#
loop_
_entity.id
_entity.type
_entity.pdbx_description
1 polymer ?
#
loop_
_entity_poly.entity_id
_entity_poly.type
_entity_poly.pdbx_seq_one_letter_code
_entity_poly.pdbx_strand_id
1 'polypeptide(L)'
;MIFVTGPLYSGKKTYVKTRFGWNDAQLARLAAVDVQKLVTGAETPAQLEALAAQLAQKTAVTAAEVGSGVVPIDKAQRAQREAAGRLAILLAQRAQEVVRVFCGIPTRIK
;
A
#
# COMPACT_ATOMS: atom_id res chain seq x y z
N MET A 1 -7.35 9.43 5.00
CA MET A 1 -6.18 8.58 4.70
C MET A 1 -5.73 8.83 3.28
N ILE A 2 -4.44 8.97 3.09
CA ILE A 2 -3.81 9.09 1.77
C ILE A 2 -3.16 7.75 1.46
N PHE A 3 -3.46 7.19 0.30
CA PHE A 3 -2.86 5.93 -0.14
C PHE A 3 -1.77 6.22 -1.17
N VAL A 4 -0.55 5.75 -0.88
CA VAL A 4 0.62 5.95 -1.73
C VAL A 4 1.07 4.60 -2.26
N THR A 5 1.06 4.45 -3.57
CA THR A 5 1.45 3.22 -4.24
C THR A 5 2.61 3.46 -5.21
N GLY A 6 3.18 2.41 -5.71
CA GLY A 6 4.28 2.48 -6.67
C GLY A 6 5.14 1.23 -6.61
N PRO A 7 6.08 1.07 -7.55
CA PRO A 7 7.02 -0.05 -7.53
C PRO A 7 7.85 -0.08 -6.25
N LEU A 8 8.49 -1.22 -5.97
CA LEU A 8 9.48 -1.30 -4.90
C LEU A 8 10.58 -0.26 -5.14
N TYR A 9 11.07 0.33 -4.05
CA TYR A 9 12.15 1.31 -4.07
C TYR A 9 11.87 2.56 -4.92
N SER A 10 10.59 2.92 -5.08
CA SER A 10 10.21 4.10 -5.88
C SER A 10 10.25 5.42 -5.12
N GLY A 11 10.52 5.39 -3.80
CA GLY A 11 10.58 6.60 -2.98
C GLY A 11 9.26 6.92 -2.25
N LYS A 12 8.39 5.94 -2.04
CA LYS A 12 7.09 6.13 -1.37
C LYS A 12 7.22 6.69 0.05
N LYS A 13 8.12 6.12 0.86
CA LYS A 13 8.33 6.59 2.24
C LYS A 13 8.89 8.00 2.27
N THR A 14 9.85 8.29 1.40
CA THR A 14 10.42 9.64 1.29
C THR A 14 9.37 10.65 0.90
N TYR A 15 8.49 10.29 -0.03
CA TYR A 15 7.37 11.16 -0.43
C TYR A 15 6.46 11.48 0.76
N VAL A 16 6.06 10.47 1.53
CA VAL A 16 5.18 10.65 2.69
C VAL A 16 5.85 11.54 3.74
N LYS A 17 7.11 11.25 4.07
CA LYS A 17 7.85 12.05 5.05
C LYS A 17 7.97 13.51 4.64
N THR A 18 8.30 13.76 3.38
CA THR A 18 8.44 15.12 2.84
C THR A 18 7.11 15.85 2.83
N ARG A 19 6.05 15.18 2.40
CA ARG A 19 4.73 15.80 2.29
C ARG A 19 4.18 16.26 3.64
N PHE A 20 4.36 15.46 4.68
CA PHE A 20 3.83 15.76 6.01
C PHE A 20 4.85 16.40 6.95
N GLY A 21 6.11 16.48 6.54
CA GLY A 21 7.18 16.98 7.40
C GLY A 21 7.49 16.04 8.57
N TRP A 22 7.35 14.74 8.38
CA TRP A 22 7.54 13.75 9.44
C TRP A 22 8.98 13.26 9.52
N ASN A 23 9.42 12.98 10.77
CA ASN A 23 10.60 12.17 11.02
C ASN A 23 10.24 10.68 11.01
N ASP A 24 11.24 9.82 11.20
CA ASP A 24 11.02 8.37 11.16
C ASP A 24 10.06 7.88 12.26
N ALA A 25 10.11 8.48 13.45
CA ALA A 25 9.22 8.12 14.54
C ALA A 25 7.76 8.47 14.23
N GLN A 26 7.53 9.64 13.63
CA GLN A 26 6.20 10.06 13.21
C GLN A 26 5.67 9.19 12.08
N LEU A 27 6.52 8.85 11.11
CA LEU A 27 6.14 7.93 10.04
C LEU A 27 5.70 6.58 10.61
N ALA A 28 6.46 6.01 11.54
CA ALA A 28 6.13 4.72 12.14
C ALA A 28 4.79 4.73 12.89
N ARG A 29 4.47 5.85 13.54
CA ARG A 29 3.25 5.99 14.33
C ARG A 29 2.03 6.34 13.49
N LEU A 30 2.17 7.24 12.51
CA LEU A 30 1.05 7.85 11.80
C LEU A 30 0.77 7.21 10.44
N ALA A 31 1.68 6.39 9.93
CA ALA A 31 1.54 5.70 8.66
C ALA A 31 1.62 4.19 8.82
N ALA A 32 0.98 3.47 7.92
CA ALA A 32 1.21 2.04 7.71
C ALA A 32 2.01 1.88 6.43
N VAL A 33 3.20 1.29 6.54
CA VAL A 33 4.18 1.22 5.44
C VAL A 33 4.29 -0.21 4.93
N ASP A 34 4.33 -0.36 3.60
CA ASP A 34 4.50 -1.65 2.93
C ASP A 34 3.43 -2.67 3.35
N VAL A 35 2.16 -2.25 3.29
CA VAL A 35 1.04 -3.08 3.76
C VAL A 35 0.79 -4.31 2.90
N GLN A 36 1.36 -4.39 1.69
CA GLN A 36 1.31 -5.62 0.90
C GLN A 36 1.94 -6.81 1.63
N LYS A 37 2.80 -6.56 2.61
CA LYS A 37 3.43 -7.60 3.42
C LYS A 37 2.52 -8.17 4.51
N LEU A 38 1.37 -7.52 4.76
CA LEU A 38 0.45 -7.93 5.82
C LEU A 38 -0.48 -9.07 5.40
N VAL A 39 -0.54 -9.40 4.12
CA VAL A 39 -1.43 -10.45 3.62
C VAL A 39 -0.64 -11.69 3.20
N THR A 40 -1.25 -12.86 3.39
CA THR A 40 -0.63 -14.15 3.09
C THR A 40 -1.23 -14.82 1.85
N GLY A 41 -2.43 -14.40 1.45
CA GLY A 41 -3.19 -15.03 0.38
C GLY A 41 -4.29 -15.96 0.90
N ALA A 42 -4.35 -16.20 2.22
CA ALA A 42 -5.36 -17.02 2.83
C ALA A 42 -6.56 -16.22 3.37
N GLU A 43 -6.52 -14.89 3.25
CA GLU A 43 -7.56 -14.03 3.77
C GLU A 43 -8.86 -14.18 2.99
N THR A 44 -9.98 -14.19 3.72
CA THR A 44 -11.31 -14.09 3.11
C THR A 44 -11.58 -12.64 2.67
N PRO A 45 -12.54 -12.39 1.77
CA PRO A 45 -12.92 -11.02 1.41
C PRO A 45 -13.31 -10.18 2.63
N ALA A 46 -13.99 -10.76 3.62
CA ALA A 46 -14.35 -10.07 4.86
C ALA A 46 -13.12 -9.67 5.67
N GLN A 47 -12.10 -10.53 5.72
CA GLN A 47 -10.85 -10.23 6.41
C GLN A 47 -10.07 -9.10 5.72
N LEU A 48 -10.04 -9.08 4.40
CA LEU A 48 -9.41 -7.98 3.65
C LEU A 48 -10.14 -6.66 3.87
N GLU A 49 -11.48 -6.69 3.89
CA GLU A 49 -12.28 -5.49 4.19
C GLU A 49 -11.98 -4.96 5.60
N ALA A 50 -11.91 -5.84 6.59
CA ALA A 50 -11.60 -5.46 7.96
C ALA A 50 -10.20 -4.85 8.07
N LEU A 51 -9.21 -5.45 7.38
CA LEU A 51 -7.85 -4.92 7.35
C LEU A 51 -7.81 -3.54 6.70
N ALA A 52 -8.48 -3.36 5.57
CA ALA A 52 -8.54 -2.07 4.89
C ALA A 52 -9.18 -1.01 5.78
N ALA A 53 -10.25 -1.34 6.51
CA ALA A 53 -10.90 -0.42 7.43
C ALA A 53 -9.97 -0.02 8.57
N GLN A 54 -9.20 -0.96 9.09
CA GLN A 54 -8.22 -0.68 10.14
C GLN A 54 -7.09 0.21 9.64
N LEU A 55 -6.53 -0.09 8.48
CA LEU A 55 -5.46 0.70 7.88
C LEU A 55 -5.92 2.10 7.49
N ALA A 56 -7.18 2.27 7.11
CA ALA A 56 -7.73 3.56 6.74
C ALA A 56 -7.79 4.57 7.90
N GLN A 57 -7.57 4.11 9.14
CA GLN A 57 -7.47 5.00 10.30
C GLN A 57 -6.12 5.71 10.39
N LYS A 58 -5.12 5.25 9.65
CA LYS A 58 -3.82 5.93 9.57
C LYS A 58 -3.94 7.18 8.70
N THR A 59 -3.02 8.12 8.88
CA THR A 59 -2.96 9.32 8.04
C THR A 59 -2.50 8.99 6.63
N ALA A 60 -1.53 8.08 6.51
CA ALA A 60 -1.01 7.63 5.23
C ALA A 60 -0.79 6.12 5.25
N VAL A 61 -0.99 5.48 4.10
CA VAL A 61 -0.73 4.05 3.90
C VAL A 61 0.09 3.90 2.63
N THR A 62 1.17 3.12 2.69
CA THR A 62 1.96 2.83 1.50
C THR A 62 1.91 1.35 1.17
N ALA A 63 1.90 1.04 -0.12
CA ALA A 63 1.96 -0.33 -0.62
C ALA A 63 2.76 -0.39 -1.92
N ALA A 64 3.57 -1.43 -2.06
CA ALA A 64 4.23 -1.70 -3.32
C ALA A 64 3.22 -2.27 -4.31
N GLU A 65 3.34 -1.86 -5.59
CA GLU A 65 2.55 -2.44 -6.66
C GLU A 65 2.93 -3.91 -6.84
N VAL A 66 1.90 -4.74 -7.06
CA VAL A 66 2.06 -6.17 -7.30
C VAL A 66 1.53 -6.49 -8.70
N GLY A 67 2.06 -7.56 -9.30
CA GLY A 67 1.58 -8.01 -10.60
C GLY A 67 2.34 -7.46 -11.80
N SER A 68 3.29 -6.54 -11.59
CA SER A 68 4.21 -6.12 -12.66
C SER A 68 5.44 -7.02 -12.64
N GLY A 69 5.74 -7.70 -13.73
CA GLY A 69 6.90 -8.56 -13.86
C GLY A 69 6.57 -10.03 -14.02
N VAL A 70 7.50 -10.89 -13.61
CA VAL A 70 7.38 -12.34 -13.80
C VAL A 70 6.24 -12.91 -12.98
N VAL A 71 5.39 -13.72 -13.60
CA VAL A 71 4.32 -14.45 -12.91
C VAL A 71 4.98 -15.48 -11.99
N PRO A 72 4.66 -15.49 -10.68
CA PRO A 72 5.23 -16.48 -9.77
C PRO A 72 4.77 -17.89 -10.14
N ILE A 73 5.70 -18.84 -10.09
CA ILE A 73 5.39 -20.25 -10.33
C ILE A 73 4.70 -20.84 -9.09
N ASP A 74 5.10 -20.37 -7.90
CA ASP A 74 4.57 -20.83 -6.63
C ASP A 74 3.12 -20.34 -6.44
N LYS A 75 2.22 -21.31 -6.18
CA LYS A 75 0.79 -21.03 -5.96
C LYS A 75 0.57 -20.13 -4.74
N ALA A 76 1.34 -20.30 -3.67
CA ALA A 76 1.22 -19.48 -2.47
C ALA A 76 1.63 -18.03 -2.75
N GLN A 77 2.67 -17.80 -3.54
CA GLN A 77 3.09 -16.46 -3.95
C GLN A 77 2.03 -15.78 -4.81
N ARG A 78 1.39 -16.53 -5.72
CA ARG A 78 0.31 -15.98 -6.55
C ARG A 78 -0.89 -15.58 -5.70
N ALA A 79 -1.25 -16.40 -4.72
CA ALA A 79 -2.36 -16.10 -3.81
C ALA A 79 -2.05 -14.84 -2.98
N GLN A 80 -0.82 -14.71 -2.49
CA GLN A 80 -0.39 -13.55 -1.72
C GLN A 80 -0.43 -12.27 -2.57
N ARG A 81 0.03 -12.33 -3.81
CA ARG A 81 0.00 -11.17 -4.72
C ARG A 81 -1.43 -10.78 -5.07
N GLU A 82 -2.31 -11.75 -5.27
CA GLU A 82 -3.72 -11.48 -5.53
C GLU A 82 -4.39 -10.81 -4.34
N ALA A 83 -4.13 -11.29 -3.13
CA ALA A 83 -4.65 -10.68 -1.91
C ALA A 83 -4.12 -9.25 -1.72
N ALA A 84 -2.83 -9.02 -1.97
CA ALA A 84 -2.23 -7.69 -1.90
C ALA A 84 -2.86 -6.73 -2.91
N GLY A 85 -3.13 -7.19 -4.13
CA GLY A 85 -3.81 -6.40 -5.15
C GLY A 85 -5.23 -6.03 -4.76
N ARG A 86 -5.98 -6.97 -4.18
CA ARG A 86 -7.33 -6.71 -3.67
C ARG A 86 -7.32 -5.71 -2.51
N LEU A 87 -6.38 -5.86 -1.59
CA LEU A 87 -6.21 -4.89 -0.50
C LEU A 87 -5.94 -3.49 -1.03
N ALA A 88 -5.08 -3.36 -2.04
CA ALA A 88 -4.78 -2.07 -2.66
C ALA A 88 -6.04 -1.42 -3.26
N ILE A 89 -6.91 -2.20 -3.91
CA ILE A 89 -8.18 -1.71 -4.44
C ILE A 89 -9.07 -1.17 -3.30
N LEU A 90 -9.18 -1.91 -2.22
CA LEU A 90 -9.99 -1.51 -1.07
C LEU A 90 -9.45 -0.25 -0.41
N LEU A 91 -8.15 -0.13 -0.28
CA LEU A 91 -7.51 1.07 0.27
C LEU A 91 -7.71 2.28 -0.63
N ALA A 92 -7.58 2.11 -1.94
CA ALA A 92 -7.81 3.20 -2.89
C ALA A 92 -9.26 3.69 -2.86
N GLN A 93 -10.22 2.80 -2.67
CA GLN A 93 -11.64 3.17 -2.53
C GLN A 93 -11.89 3.98 -1.27
N ARG A 94 -11.21 3.68 -0.17
CA ARG A 94 -11.38 4.39 1.11
C ARG A 94 -10.57 5.67 1.21
N ALA A 95 -9.54 5.83 0.40
CA ALA A 95 -8.63 6.97 0.47
C ALA A 95 -9.29 8.23 -0.08
N GLN A 96 -9.02 9.38 0.55
CA GLN A 96 -9.37 10.68 0.00
C GLN A 96 -8.48 11.07 -1.16
N GLU A 97 -7.25 10.56 -1.13
CA GLU A 97 -6.27 10.84 -2.17
C GLU A 97 -5.43 9.59 -2.41
N VAL A 98 -5.13 9.32 -3.68
CA VAL A 98 -4.24 8.23 -4.10
C VAL A 98 -3.12 8.84 -4.93
N VAL A 99 -1.89 8.55 -4.56
CA VAL A 99 -0.69 9.03 -5.25
C VAL A 99 0.15 7.84 -5.66
N ARG A 100 0.57 7.83 -6.93
CA ARG A 100 1.56 6.86 -7.43
C ARG A 100 2.92 7.52 -7.47
N VAL A 101 3.92 6.89 -6.87
CA VAL A 101 5.31 7.36 -6.89
C VAL A 101 6.12 6.42 -7.79
N PHE A 102 6.74 7.00 -8.82
CA PHE A 102 7.59 6.25 -9.75
C PHE A 102 8.89 7.02 -9.94
N CYS A 103 10.03 6.37 -9.67
CA CYS A 103 11.35 7.03 -9.71
C CYS A 103 11.39 8.34 -8.90
N GLY A 104 10.78 8.34 -7.73
CA GLY A 104 10.71 9.52 -6.87
C GLY A 104 9.73 10.60 -7.32
N ILE A 105 9.02 10.39 -8.44
CA ILE A 105 8.10 11.38 -9.00
C ILE A 105 6.67 11.01 -8.61
N PRO A 106 5.97 11.86 -7.82
CA PRO A 106 4.59 11.60 -7.44
C PRO A 106 3.62 12.01 -8.54
N THR A 107 2.59 11.17 -8.76
CA THR A 107 1.48 11.47 -9.66
C THR A 107 0.18 11.21 -8.91
N ARG A 108 -0.67 12.21 -8.78
CA ARG A 108 -1.97 12.06 -8.15
C ARG A 108 -2.92 11.32 -9.10
N ILE A 109 -3.52 10.23 -8.60
CA ILE A 109 -4.46 9.41 -9.36
C ILE A 109 -5.90 9.71 -8.93
N LYS A 110 -6.07 10.02 -7.67
CA LYS A 110 -7.40 10.30 -7.12
C LYS A 110 -7.44 11.58 -6.27
#